data_f0e3c8aa4ef0c44a8e33230750a6730e
#
_entry.id   f0e3c8aa4ef0c44a8e33230750a6730e
#
_cell.length_a   1.000
_cell.length_b   1.000
_cell.length_c   1.000
_cell.angle_alpha   90.00
_cell.angle_beta   90.00
_cell.angle_gamma   90.00
#
_symmetry.space_group_name_H-M   'P 1'
#
loop_
_entity.id
_entity.type
_entity.pdbx_description
1 polymer ?
#
loop_
_entity_poly.entity_id
_entity_poly.type
_entity_poly.pdbx_seq_one_letter_code
_entity_poly.pdbx_strand_id
1 'polypeptide(L)'
;MSDAFVAYIRHEEKVLLMQWADEVSDFPGAWDGVYGVGDSNDLDVVASRIEEATGIPHESLTFVRSGDARGLEFGNRLNDVTPLLFLCDTEEVTAKGLYKSFDWVDPGYINWVEPEDSSDSRSTRYMVPQLGNMYGDVASFLYILKTSMGQEQNVAREIRARLSGTGSLQDIQDKIFGVLSPSYLKGFIFVEATAIHHVEKLIGRVGVSATPMKNCRKVLDGESPLRDILPYLEPKAATSGIE
;
A
#
# COMPACT_ATOMS: atom_id res chain seq x y z
N MET A 1 -23.99 6.89 -11.85
CA MET A 1 -22.90 6.11 -11.28
C MET A 1 -23.25 5.86 -9.84
N SER A 2 -23.03 4.68 -9.34
CA SER A 2 -23.14 4.41 -7.89
C SER A 2 -21.73 4.40 -7.30
N ASP A 3 -21.60 5.02 -6.13
CA ASP A 3 -20.35 4.99 -5.41
C ASP A 3 -20.11 3.59 -4.86
N ALA A 4 -18.87 3.12 -5.01
CA ALA A 4 -18.44 1.83 -4.52
C ALA A 4 -17.00 1.95 -4.00
N PHE A 5 -16.55 0.94 -3.27
CA PHE A 5 -15.18 0.86 -2.79
C PHE A 5 -14.63 -0.56 -2.89
N VAL A 6 -13.32 -0.65 -2.88
CA VAL A 6 -12.58 -1.89 -2.61
C VAL A 6 -11.66 -1.66 -1.42
N ALA A 7 -11.88 -2.40 -0.34
CA ALA A 7 -11.06 -2.30 0.86
C ALA A 7 -9.97 -3.39 0.83
N TYR A 8 -8.72 -2.97 0.85
CA TYR A 8 -7.57 -3.83 1.07
C TYR A 8 -7.21 -3.79 2.55
N ILE A 9 -7.19 -4.96 3.18
CA ILE A 9 -6.98 -5.10 4.61
C ILE A 9 -5.63 -5.75 4.81
N ARG A 10 -4.77 -5.12 5.61
CA ARG A 10 -3.46 -5.67 5.95
C ARG A 10 -3.42 -6.09 7.41
N HIS A 11 -2.85 -7.26 7.63
CA HIS A 11 -2.41 -7.72 8.93
C HIS A 11 -0.92 -8.03 8.83
N GLU A 12 -0.12 -7.33 9.63
CA GLU A 12 1.35 -7.36 9.50
C GLU A 12 1.81 -7.06 8.06
N GLU A 13 2.48 -8.04 7.42
CA GLU A 13 3.00 -7.90 6.05
C GLU A 13 2.09 -8.53 5.00
N LYS A 14 0.99 -9.16 5.41
CA LYS A 14 0.04 -9.83 4.51
C LYS A 14 -1.14 -8.93 4.15
N VAL A 15 -1.72 -9.18 3.00
CA VAL A 15 -2.99 -8.58 2.58
C VAL A 15 -4.07 -9.65 2.46
N LEU A 16 -5.27 -9.33 2.92
CA LEU A 16 -6.44 -10.19 2.80
C LEU A 16 -6.95 -10.13 1.37
N LEU A 17 -7.04 -11.30 0.74
CA LEU A 17 -7.78 -11.50 -0.48
C LEU A 17 -9.01 -12.36 -0.22
N MET A 18 -10.13 -11.94 -0.80
CA MET A 18 -11.42 -12.62 -0.75
C MET A 18 -11.69 -13.27 -2.10
N GLN A 19 -12.12 -14.52 -2.12
CA GLN A 19 -12.54 -15.18 -3.35
C GLN A 19 -14.04 -15.09 -3.53
N TRP A 20 -14.47 -14.51 -4.65
CA TRP A 20 -15.87 -14.40 -5.02
C TRP A 20 -16.49 -15.79 -5.19
N ALA A 21 -17.77 -15.92 -4.81
CA ALA A 21 -18.52 -17.15 -5.01
C ALA A 21 -18.74 -17.42 -6.49
N ASP A 22 -18.90 -18.71 -6.85
CA ASP A 22 -19.04 -19.11 -8.26
C ASP A 22 -20.42 -18.71 -8.85
N GLU A 23 -21.39 -18.42 -7.96
CA GLU A 23 -22.74 -18.00 -8.34
C GLU A 23 -22.84 -16.48 -8.62
N VAL A 24 -21.79 -15.71 -8.34
CA VAL A 24 -21.78 -14.27 -8.65
C VAL A 24 -21.63 -14.08 -10.14
N SER A 25 -22.50 -13.24 -10.73
CA SER A 25 -22.56 -13.06 -12.19
C SER A 25 -21.30 -12.42 -12.77
N ASP A 26 -20.68 -11.53 -11.98
CA ASP A 26 -19.47 -10.81 -12.38
C ASP A 26 -18.26 -11.46 -11.71
N PHE A 27 -17.28 -11.87 -12.50
CA PHE A 27 -16.00 -12.45 -12.02
C PHE A 27 -16.11 -13.66 -11.07
N PRO A 28 -16.90 -14.71 -11.40
CA PRO A 28 -17.04 -15.89 -10.54
C PRO A 28 -15.69 -16.52 -10.23
N GLY A 29 -15.43 -16.78 -8.94
CA GLY A 29 -14.18 -17.39 -8.47
C GLY A 29 -12.96 -16.47 -8.49
N ALA A 30 -13.08 -15.22 -8.92
CA ALA A 30 -11.99 -14.24 -8.90
C ALA A 30 -11.61 -13.84 -7.47
N TRP A 31 -10.39 -13.35 -7.33
CA TRP A 31 -9.85 -12.84 -6.07
C TRP A 31 -9.74 -11.33 -6.09
N ASP A 32 -9.98 -10.72 -4.92
CA ASP A 32 -9.93 -9.27 -4.74
C ASP A 32 -9.84 -8.89 -3.26
N GLY A 33 -9.75 -7.58 -2.97
CA GLY A 33 -10.09 -7.02 -1.66
C GLY A 33 -11.58 -7.16 -1.34
N VAL A 34 -12.03 -6.53 -0.27
CA VAL A 34 -13.45 -6.49 0.09
C VAL A 34 -14.16 -5.41 -0.72
N TYR A 35 -14.98 -5.82 -1.67
CA TYR A 35 -15.80 -4.91 -2.48
C TYR A 35 -17.10 -4.55 -1.75
N GLY A 36 -17.49 -3.28 -1.81
CA GLY A 36 -18.75 -2.82 -1.27
C GLY A 36 -19.35 -1.66 -2.07
N VAL A 37 -20.67 -1.52 -1.99
CA VAL A 37 -21.42 -0.40 -2.58
C VAL A 37 -21.81 0.54 -1.45
N GLY A 38 -21.52 1.84 -1.61
CA GLY A 38 -21.81 2.90 -0.65
C GLY A 38 -20.80 4.03 -0.74
N ASP A 39 -21.04 5.08 0.05
CA ASP A 39 -20.13 6.23 0.14
C ASP A 39 -18.80 5.78 0.79
N SER A 40 -17.73 5.84 0.02
CA SER A 40 -16.37 5.49 0.47
C SER A 40 -15.79 6.46 1.51
N ASN A 41 -16.41 7.63 1.69
CA ASN A 41 -16.01 8.61 2.70
C ASN A 41 -16.67 8.34 4.06
N ASP A 42 -17.75 7.56 4.09
CA ASP A 42 -18.40 7.11 5.33
C ASP A 42 -17.70 5.85 5.84
N LEU A 43 -16.65 6.04 6.65
CA LEU A 43 -15.82 4.93 7.14
C LEU A 43 -16.60 3.96 8.04
N ASP A 44 -17.66 4.39 8.71
CA ASP A 44 -18.51 3.51 9.53
C ASP A 44 -19.33 2.55 8.63
N VAL A 45 -19.83 3.07 7.51
CA VAL A 45 -20.50 2.24 6.49
C VAL A 45 -19.52 1.26 5.87
N VAL A 46 -18.33 1.74 5.52
CA VAL A 46 -17.27 0.88 4.95
C VAL A 46 -16.88 -0.24 5.93
N ALA A 47 -16.60 0.09 7.19
CA ALA A 47 -16.21 -0.88 8.20
C ALA A 47 -17.32 -1.91 8.48
N SER A 48 -18.58 -1.46 8.50
CA SER A 48 -19.72 -2.38 8.62
C SER A 48 -19.80 -3.37 7.46
N ARG A 49 -19.52 -2.93 6.23
CA ARG A 49 -19.48 -3.82 5.05
C ARG A 49 -18.31 -4.79 5.10
N ILE A 50 -17.16 -4.36 5.61
CA ILE A 50 -16.01 -5.25 5.84
C ILE A 50 -16.39 -6.31 6.87
N GLU A 51 -16.99 -5.94 7.99
CA GLU A 51 -17.43 -6.89 9.04
C GLU A 51 -18.46 -7.87 8.51
N GLU A 52 -19.46 -7.41 7.75
CA GLU A 52 -20.46 -8.28 7.08
C GLU A 52 -19.80 -9.32 6.17
N ALA A 53 -18.78 -8.94 5.43
CA ALA A 53 -18.11 -9.78 4.45
C ALA A 53 -17.06 -10.73 5.04
N THR A 54 -16.35 -10.28 6.09
CA THR A 54 -15.16 -10.94 6.59
C THR A 54 -15.30 -11.43 8.03
N GLY A 55 -16.27 -10.92 8.78
CA GLY A 55 -16.37 -11.14 10.21
C GLY A 55 -15.33 -10.40 11.06
N ILE A 56 -14.44 -9.60 10.46
CA ILE A 56 -13.49 -8.76 11.21
C ILE A 56 -14.29 -7.65 11.91
N PRO A 57 -14.21 -7.53 13.25
CA PRO A 57 -14.94 -6.50 13.97
C PRO A 57 -14.49 -5.09 13.58
N HIS A 58 -15.42 -4.13 13.59
CA HIS A 58 -15.12 -2.73 13.27
C HIS A 58 -13.98 -2.17 14.13
N GLU A 59 -13.96 -2.46 15.43
CA GLU A 59 -12.93 -2.03 16.37
C GLU A 59 -11.52 -2.57 16.07
N SER A 60 -11.42 -3.66 15.31
CA SER A 60 -10.15 -4.24 14.85
C SER A 60 -9.62 -3.60 13.58
N LEU A 61 -10.38 -2.67 12.97
CA LEU A 61 -10.02 -2.01 11.74
C LEU A 61 -9.48 -0.60 11.99
N THR A 62 -8.35 -0.27 11.39
CA THR A 62 -7.79 1.09 11.40
C THR A 62 -7.65 1.57 9.96
N PHE A 63 -8.39 2.60 9.60
CA PHE A 63 -8.26 3.24 8.29
C PHE A 63 -6.89 3.90 8.14
N VAL A 64 -6.24 3.68 7.00
CA VAL A 64 -4.93 4.25 6.69
C VAL A 64 -5.03 5.36 5.65
N ARG A 65 -5.60 5.05 4.48
CA ARG A 65 -5.72 5.98 3.36
C ARG A 65 -6.70 5.51 2.29
N SER A 66 -7.08 6.43 1.42
CA SER A 66 -7.77 6.15 0.17
C SER A 66 -6.90 6.51 -1.03
N GLY A 67 -7.13 5.85 -2.16
CA GLY A 67 -6.61 6.25 -3.46
C GLY A 67 -7.66 6.98 -4.29
N ASP A 68 -7.31 7.28 -5.53
CA ASP A 68 -8.22 7.94 -6.47
C ASP A 68 -9.32 6.97 -6.94
N ALA A 69 -10.57 7.47 -7.01
CA ALA A 69 -11.68 6.71 -7.56
C ALA A 69 -11.47 6.42 -9.05
N ARG A 70 -11.83 5.23 -9.49
CA ARG A 70 -11.76 4.80 -10.89
C ARG A 70 -13.08 4.22 -11.33
N GLY A 71 -13.49 4.56 -12.57
CA GLY A 71 -14.64 3.94 -13.19
C GLY A 71 -14.36 2.49 -13.53
N LEU A 72 -15.10 1.57 -12.92
CA LEU A 72 -15.05 0.14 -13.24
C LEU A 72 -16.40 -0.34 -13.73
N GLU A 73 -16.37 -1.16 -14.79
CA GLU A 73 -17.55 -1.77 -15.35
C GLU A 73 -17.79 -3.13 -14.72
N PHE A 74 -18.91 -3.25 -13.98
CA PHE A 74 -19.43 -4.51 -13.47
C PHE A 74 -20.69 -4.85 -14.24
N GLY A 75 -20.64 -5.89 -15.08
CA GLY A 75 -21.71 -6.19 -16.02
C GLY A 75 -21.99 -5.00 -16.94
N ASN A 76 -23.20 -4.44 -16.85
CA ASN A 76 -23.62 -3.27 -17.63
C ASN A 76 -23.65 -1.97 -16.78
N ARG A 77 -23.00 -1.95 -15.63
CA ARG A 77 -22.99 -0.79 -14.72
C ARG A 77 -21.59 -0.25 -14.55
N LEU A 78 -21.44 1.04 -14.77
CA LEU A 78 -20.24 1.78 -14.45
C LEU A 78 -20.35 2.27 -12.98
N ASN A 79 -19.42 1.84 -12.14
CA ASN A 79 -19.29 2.28 -10.75
C ASN A 79 -18.00 3.07 -10.60
N ASP A 80 -18.03 4.15 -9.82
CA ASP A 80 -16.83 4.81 -9.35
C ASP A 80 -16.34 4.09 -8.10
N VAL A 81 -15.25 3.34 -8.23
CA VAL A 81 -14.68 2.51 -7.16
C VAL A 81 -13.49 3.20 -6.55
N THR A 82 -13.55 3.44 -5.25
CA THR A 82 -12.46 4.03 -4.47
C THR A 82 -11.67 2.93 -3.76
N PRO A 83 -10.36 2.81 -3.97
CA PRO A 83 -9.53 1.90 -3.19
C PRO A 83 -9.27 2.47 -1.79
N LEU A 84 -9.41 1.63 -0.78
CA LEU A 84 -9.20 1.96 0.61
C LEU A 84 -8.20 1.00 1.23
N LEU A 85 -7.32 1.48 2.09
CA LEU A 85 -6.40 0.65 2.85
C LEU A 85 -6.75 0.69 4.34
N PHE A 86 -6.89 -0.48 4.93
CA PHE A 86 -7.07 -0.68 6.36
C PHE A 86 -5.94 -1.55 6.92
N LEU A 87 -5.60 -1.34 8.18
CA LEU A 87 -4.88 -2.29 9.00
C LEU A 87 -5.88 -3.02 9.89
N CYS A 88 -5.59 -4.28 10.19
CA CYS A 88 -6.34 -4.99 11.23
C CYS A 88 -5.39 -5.69 12.21
N ASP A 89 -5.87 -5.88 13.45
CA ASP A 89 -5.12 -6.49 14.54
C ASP A 89 -5.41 -7.99 14.71
N THR A 90 -6.22 -8.57 13.82
CA THR A 90 -6.61 -9.98 13.86
C THR A 90 -6.41 -10.66 12.50
N GLU A 91 -6.03 -11.94 12.52
CA GLU A 91 -6.03 -12.82 11.33
C GLU A 91 -7.35 -13.61 11.19
N GLU A 92 -8.26 -13.51 12.19
CA GLU A 92 -9.50 -14.28 12.18
C GLU A 92 -10.47 -13.71 11.14
N VAL A 93 -10.74 -14.49 10.10
CA VAL A 93 -11.65 -14.13 9.00
C VAL A 93 -12.63 -15.25 8.74
N THR A 94 -13.85 -14.88 8.40
CA THR A 94 -14.89 -15.80 7.94
C THR A 94 -15.51 -15.24 6.66
N ALA A 95 -15.24 -15.86 5.52
CA ALA A 95 -15.85 -15.44 4.26
C ALA A 95 -17.37 -15.58 4.29
N LYS A 96 -18.07 -14.50 3.94
CA LYS A 96 -19.55 -14.42 3.97
C LYS A 96 -20.07 -13.69 2.72
N GLY A 97 -21.38 -13.84 2.48
CA GLY A 97 -22.09 -13.08 1.44
C GLY A 97 -21.61 -13.43 0.03
N LEU A 98 -20.94 -12.51 -0.62
CA LEU A 98 -20.43 -12.65 -1.99
C LEU A 98 -19.20 -13.55 -2.09
N TYR A 99 -18.60 -13.96 -0.97
CA TYR A 99 -17.32 -14.64 -0.94
C TYR A 99 -17.45 -16.08 -0.46
N LYS A 100 -16.72 -16.99 -1.11
CA LYS A 100 -16.67 -18.42 -0.76
C LYS A 100 -15.44 -18.81 0.04
N SER A 101 -14.37 -18.03 -0.04
CA SER A 101 -13.12 -18.27 0.69
C SER A 101 -12.30 -16.99 0.83
N PHE A 102 -11.21 -17.08 1.59
CA PHE A 102 -10.24 -16.02 1.78
C PHE A 102 -8.83 -16.58 1.89
N ASP A 103 -7.84 -15.71 1.74
CA ASP A 103 -6.44 -16.03 2.03
C ASP A 103 -5.67 -14.77 2.44
N TRP A 104 -4.73 -14.92 3.37
CA TRP A 104 -3.75 -13.92 3.74
C TRP A 104 -2.48 -14.13 2.93
N VAL A 105 -2.17 -13.22 2.03
CA VAL A 105 -1.09 -13.37 1.07
C VAL A 105 -0.03 -12.30 1.25
N ASP A 106 1.23 -12.66 0.99
CA ASP A 106 2.30 -11.69 0.84
C ASP A 106 2.11 -10.96 -0.49
N PRO A 107 1.99 -9.62 -0.50
CA PRO A 107 1.80 -8.85 -1.73
C PRO A 107 2.88 -9.09 -2.79
N GLY A 108 4.10 -9.41 -2.40
CA GLY A 108 5.20 -9.71 -3.31
C GLY A 108 5.01 -11.00 -4.12
N TYR A 109 4.13 -11.90 -3.66
CA TYR A 109 3.82 -13.17 -4.34
C TYR A 109 2.50 -13.16 -5.09
N ILE A 110 1.78 -12.03 -5.09
CA ILE A 110 0.53 -11.90 -5.85
C ILE A 110 0.89 -11.54 -7.28
N ASN A 111 0.45 -12.37 -8.21
CA ASN A 111 0.46 -11.98 -9.61
C ASN A 111 -0.77 -11.12 -9.88
N TRP A 112 -0.58 -9.81 -9.95
CA TRP A 112 -1.63 -8.82 -10.26
C TRP A 112 -1.96 -8.74 -11.76
N VAL A 113 -1.58 -9.73 -12.55
CA VAL A 113 -1.73 -9.76 -14.00
C VAL A 113 -3.11 -10.29 -14.39
N GLU A 114 -3.68 -9.71 -15.43
CA GLU A 114 -4.93 -10.19 -16.04
C GLU A 114 -4.75 -11.61 -16.60
N PRO A 115 -5.85 -12.41 -16.70
CA PRO A 115 -5.78 -13.84 -17.04
C PRO A 115 -5.09 -14.17 -18.36
N GLU A 116 -5.11 -13.24 -19.32
CA GLU A 116 -4.55 -13.42 -20.65
C GLU A 116 -3.02 -13.57 -20.66
N ASP A 117 -2.35 -13.07 -19.63
CA ASP A 117 -0.88 -13.09 -19.51
C ASP A 117 -0.35 -14.21 -18.61
N SER A 118 -1.23 -15.06 -18.06
CA SER A 118 -0.87 -16.07 -17.07
C SER A 118 -0.26 -17.33 -17.69
N SER A 119 0.95 -17.22 -18.23
CA SER A 119 1.75 -18.38 -18.66
C SER A 119 2.56 -19.04 -17.53
N ASP A 120 2.58 -18.46 -16.33
CA ASP A 120 3.35 -18.99 -15.19
C ASP A 120 2.45 -19.81 -14.25
N SER A 121 2.75 -21.12 -14.16
CA SER A 121 1.96 -22.12 -13.43
C SER A 121 2.10 -22.06 -11.90
N ARG A 122 2.77 -21.05 -11.34
CA ARG A 122 2.98 -20.93 -9.90
C ARG A 122 1.88 -20.10 -9.23
N SER A 123 0.69 -20.71 -9.05
CA SER A 123 -0.48 -20.15 -8.37
C SER A 123 -0.98 -18.84 -8.96
N THR A 124 -1.43 -18.86 -10.20
CA THR A 124 -2.17 -17.75 -10.78
C THR A 124 -3.54 -17.65 -10.13
N ARG A 125 -3.71 -16.71 -9.21
CA ARG A 125 -5.02 -16.29 -8.77
C ARG A 125 -5.60 -15.37 -9.83
N TYR A 126 -6.77 -15.73 -10.33
CA TYR A 126 -7.52 -14.84 -11.19
C TYR A 126 -8.01 -13.66 -10.35
N MET A 127 -7.42 -12.50 -10.56
CA MET A 127 -7.85 -11.25 -9.91
C MET A 127 -8.96 -10.60 -10.71
N VAL A 128 -9.87 -9.91 -10.02
CA VAL A 128 -10.84 -9.05 -10.70
C VAL A 128 -10.06 -8.00 -11.51
N PRO A 129 -10.32 -7.88 -12.83
CA PRO A 129 -9.60 -6.95 -13.68
C PRO A 129 -9.60 -5.53 -13.11
N GLN A 130 -8.47 -4.84 -13.19
CA GLN A 130 -8.22 -3.48 -12.69
C GLN A 130 -8.20 -3.32 -11.16
N LEU A 131 -8.90 -4.13 -10.37
CA LEU A 131 -8.91 -4.00 -8.92
C LEU A 131 -7.54 -4.33 -8.30
N GLY A 132 -6.83 -5.33 -8.82
CA GLY A 132 -5.46 -5.62 -8.43
C GLY A 132 -4.53 -4.42 -8.59
N ASN A 133 -4.68 -3.63 -9.66
CA ASN A 133 -3.92 -2.41 -9.88
C ASN A 133 -4.27 -1.31 -8.86
N MET A 134 -5.49 -1.28 -8.35
CA MET A 134 -5.92 -0.30 -7.35
C MET A 134 -5.25 -0.52 -5.99
N TYR A 135 -4.82 -1.76 -5.67
CA TYR A 135 -3.99 -2.00 -4.50
C TYR A 135 -2.69 -1.18 -4.56
N GLY A 136 -2.07 -1.10 -5.75
CA GLY A 136 -0.87 -0.29 -5.96
C GLY A 136 -1.05 1.21 -5.66
N ASP A 137 -2.28 1.72 -5.73
CA ASP A 137 -2.57 3.15 -5.43
C ASP A 137 -2.60 3.43 -3.92
N VAL A 138 -2.90 2.43 -3.11
CA VAL A 138 -3.01 2.55 -1.65
C VAL A 138 -1.92 1.82 -0.89
N ALA A 139 -1.28 0.82 -1.51
CA ALA A 139 -0.16 0.11 -0.92
C ALA A 139 1.04 1.05 -0.72
N SER A 140 1.84 0.75 0.28
CA SER A 140 3.11 1.43 0.51
C SER A 140 4.21 0.43 0.79
N PHE A 141 5.41 0.81 0.35
CA PHE A 141 6.62 0.03 0.50
C PHE A 141 7.72 0.90 1.08
N LEU A 142 8.64 0.29 1.80
CA LEU A 142 9.78 1.00 2.37
C LEU A 142 10.98 0.85 1.43
N TYR A 143 11.52 1.99 1.02
CA TYR A 143 12.72 2.07 0.19
C TYR A 143 13.87 2.67 0.97
N ILE A 144 15.06 2.13 0.76
CA ILE A 144 16.28 2.60 1.42
C ILE A 144 17.00 3.57 0.50
N LEU A 145 17.22 4.80 0.99
CA LEU A 145 18.07 5.78 0.36
C LEU A 145 19.47 5.75 0.98
N LYS A 146 20.48 5.54 0.15
CA LYS A 146 21.88 5.71 0.55
C LYS A 146 22.25 7.19 0.52
N THR A 147 22.69 7.73 1.65
CA THR A 147 23.09 9.13 1.80
C THR A 147 24.58 9.27 2.08
N SER A 148 25.08 10.49 2.08
CA SER A 148 26.39 10.80 2.65
C SER A 148 26.29 10.73 4.16
N MET A 149 27.25 10.06 4.81
CA MET A 149 27.29 9.90 6.27
C MET A 149 27.22 11.26 6.98
N GLY A 150 26.38 11.37 8.00
CA GLY A 150 26.16 12.61 8.76
C GLY A 150 25.28 13.63 8.05
N GLN A 151 24.74 13.32 6.87
CA GLN A 151 23.83 14.18 6.11
C GLN A 151 22.37 13.68 6.12
N GLU A 152 22.09 12.64 6.86
CA GLU A 152 20.79 11.96 6.85
C GLU A 152 19.66 12.93 7.19
N GLN A 153 19.83 13.73 8.26
CA GLN A 153 18.82 14.71 8.67
C GLN A 153 18.65 15.86 7.65
N ASN A 154 19.73 16.25 6.98
CA ASN A 154 19.67 17.28 5.95
C ASN A 154 18.93 16.75 4.72
N VAL A 155 19.18 15.49 4.31
CA VAL A 155 18.45 14.84 3.22
C VAL A 155 16.96 14.69 3.58
N ALA A 156 16.63 14.21 4.78
CA ALA A 156 15.25 14.10 5.22
C ALA A 156 14.51 15.45 5.23
N ARG A 157 15.19 16.52 5.66
CA ARG A 157 14.65 17.89 5.63
C ARG A 157 14.45 18.39 4.19
N GLU A 158 15.40 18.13 3.30
CA GLU A 158 15.29 18.51 1.88
C GLU A 158 14.13 17.77 1.22
N ILE A 159 13.95 16.46 1.49
CA ILE A 159 12.81 15.69 0.99
C ILE A 159 11.49 16.34 1.43
N ARG A 160 11.34 16.64 2.72
CA ARG A 160 10.13 17.32 3.23
C ARG A 160 9.88 18.66 2.56
N ALA A 161 10.93 19.45 2.35
CA ALA A 161 10.82 20.74 1.68
C ALA A 161 10.37 20.57 0.21
N ARG A 162 10.87 19.56 -0.50
CA ARG A 162 10.46 19.25 -1.88
C ARG A 162 8.99 18.81 -1.96
N LEU A 163 8.53 18.00 -1.01
CA LEU A 163 7.15 17.53 -0.95
C LEU A 163 6.16 18.64 -0.53
N SER A 164 6.61 19.64 0.22
CA SER A 164 5.77 20.77 0.63
C SER A 164 5.72 21.90 -0.40
N GLY A 165 6.53 21.84 -1.45
CA GLY A 165 6.62 22.86 -2.48
C GLY A 165 5.53 22.73 -3.56
N THR A 166 5.14 23.85 -4.15
CA THR A 166 4.33 23.89 -5.37
C THR A 166 5.26 23.81 -6.57
N GLY A 167 5.32 22.68 -7.26
CA GLY A 167 6.23 22.53 -8.39
C GLY A 167 6.15 21.18 -9.09
N SER A 168 7.24 20.83 -9.74
CA SER A 168 7.38 19.64 -10.60
C SER A 168 7.21 18.29 -9.90
N LEU A 169 7.04 18.26 -8.57
CA LEU A 169 6.85 17.05 -7.77
C LEU A 169 5.42 16.92 -7.22
N GLN A 170 4.50 17.78 -7.66
CA GLN A 170 3.12 17.78 -7.16
C GLN A 170 2.40 16.46 -7.42
N ASP A 171 2.71 15.81 -8.53
CA ASP A 171 2.14 14.51 -8.94
C ASP A 171 2.61 13.31 -8.12
N ILE A 172 3.61 13.50 -7.25
CA ILE A 172 4.10 12.43 -6.35
C ILE A 172 3.95 12.76 -4.87
N GLN A 173 3.38 13.91 -4.52
CA GLN A 173 3.23 14.32 -3.11
C GLN A 173 2.34 13.36 -2.34
N ASP A 174 1.28 12.89 -2.96
CA ASP A 174 0.35 11.89 -2.44
C ASP A 174 0.83 10.43 -2.57
N LYS A 175 2.01 10.22 -3.15
CA LYS A 175 2.63 8.90 -3.36
C LYS A 175 3.80 8.63 -2.41
N ILE A 176 4.20 9.64 -1.62
CA ILE A 176 5.27 9.54 -0.60
C ILE A 176 4.64 9.80 0.77
N PHE A 177 4.64 8.80 1.63
CA PHE A 177 3.90 8.84 2.88
C PHE A 177 4.75 9.15 4.10
N GLY A 178 6.01 8.74 4.09
CA GLY A 178 6.89 8.91 5.22
C GLY A 178 8.36 9.00 4.87
N VAL A 179 9.10 9.71 5.71
CA VAL A 179 10.56 9.77 5.65
C VAL A 179 11.11 9.59 7.05
N LEU A 180 11.93 8.56 7.22
CA LEU A 180 12.49 8.15 8.48
C LEU A 180 14.01 8.18 8.43
N SER A 181 14.62 8.85 9.41
CA SER A 181 16.07 8.97 9.55
C SER A 181 16.46 8.56 10.96
N PRO A 182 16.71 7.26 11.21
CA PRO A 182 17.12 6.75 12.51
C PRO A 182 18.48 7.35 12.92
N SER A 183 18.58 7.82 14.16
CA SER A 183 19.77 8.56 14.65
C SER A 183 21.05 7.71 14.69
N TYR A 184 20.91 6.41 14.82
CA TYR A 184 22.02 5.46 14.95
C TYR A 184 22.38 4.74 13.64
N LEU A 185 21.55 4.86 12.59
CA LEU A 185 21.84 4.30 11.27
C LEU A 185 22.45 5.37 10.38
N LYS A 186 23.77 5.33 10.21
CA LYS A 186 24.49 6.34 9.41
C LYS A 186 24.58 5.95 7.95
N GLY A 187 24.40 6.94 7.09
CA GLY A 187 24.48 6.77 5.63
C GLY A 187 23.19 6.25 4.97
N PHE A 188 22.09 6.10 5.72
CA PHE A 188 20.84 5.60 5.21
C PHE A 188 19.64 6.33 5.81
N ILE A 189 18.58 6.47 5.01
CA ILE A 189 17.24 6.88 5.43
C ILE A 189 16.22 5.97 4.76
N PHE A 190 15.03 5.88 5.30
CA PHE A 190 13.93 5.12 4.75
C PHE A 190 12.87 6.08 4.22
N VAL A 191 12.29 5.72 3.09
CA VAL A 191 11.17 6.46 2.47
C VAL A 191 10.04 5.48 2.21
N GLU A 192 8.88 5.78 2.75
CA GLU A 192 7.66 5.05 2.47
C GLU A 192 6.98 5.68 1.25
N ALA A 193 6.76 4.86 0.22
CA ALA A 193 6.16 5.30 -1.04
C ALA A 193 5.37 4.19 -1.71
N THR A 194 4.49 4.53 -2.65
CA THR A 194 3.73 3.56 -3.44
C THR A 194 4.62 2.78 -4.41
N ALA A 195 5.71 3.37 -4.93
CA ALA A 195 6.63 2.71 -5.86
C ALA A 195 8.01 3.37 -5.86
N ILE A 196 9.04 2.59 -6.24
CA ILE A 196 10.44 3.03 -6.27
C ILE A 196 10.66 4.24 -7.19
N HIS A 197 9.99 4.31 -8.34
CA HIS A 197 10.17 5.40 -9.31
C HIS A 197 9.70 6.75 -8.77
N HIS A 198 8.75 6.79 -7.82
CA HIS A 198 8.37 8.02 -7.12
C HIS A 198 9.52 8.52 -6.23
N VAL A 199 10.20 7.60 -5.55
CA VAL A 199 11.37 7.94 -4.73
C VAL A 199 12.53 8.41 -5.61
N GLU A 200 12.78 7.77 -6.74
CA GLU A 200 13.81 8.18 -7.71
C GLU A 200 13.51 9.57 -8.29
N LYS A 201 12.26 9.84 -8.63
CA LYS A 201 11.81 11.17 -9.07
C LYS A 201 12.00 12.22 -7.98
N LEU A 202 11.65 11.90 -6.73
CA LEU A 202 11.83 12.78 -5.57
C LEU A 202 13.29 13.21 -5.38
N ILE A 203 14.24 12.29 -5.55
CA ILE A 203 15.67 12.59 -5.40
C ILE A 203 16.33 13.14 -6.67
N GLY A 204 15.55 13.30 -7.74
CA GLY A 204 16.01 13.89 -9.01
C GLY A 204 16.85 12.94 -9.88
N ARG A 205 16.58 11.63 -9.80
CA ARG A 205 17.28 10.61 -10.62
C ARG A 205 16.53 10.26 -11.88
N VAL A 206 15.21 10.44 -11.90
CA VAL A 206 14.34 10.14 -13.03
C VAL A 206 13.50 11.37 -13.35
N GLY A 207 13.40 11.70 -14.64
CA GLY A 207 12.65 12.85 -15.12
C GLY A 207 13.47 14.15 -15.17
N VAL A 208 13.01 15.09 -16.02
CA VAL A 208 13.71 16.35 -16.31
C VAL A 208 13.44 17.42 -15.24
N SER A 209 12.57 17.14 -14.29
CA SER A 209 11.90 18.17 -13.47
C SER A 209 12.52 18.44 -12.11
N ALA A 210 13.36 17.59 -11.59
CA ALA A 210 13.93 17.77 -10.26
C ALA A 210 15.47 17.83 -10.29
N THR A 211 16.03 18.83 -9.63
CA THR A 211 17.48 18.91 -9.43
C THR A 211 17.95 17.76 -8.54
N PRO A 212 19.00 17.01 -8.93
CA PRO A 212 19.54 15.94 -8.11
C PRO A 212 19.90 16.39 -6.69
N MET A 213 19.55 15.60 -5.69
CA MET A 213 19.90 15.87 -4.30
C MET A 213 21.38 15.60 -4.06
N LYS A 214 22.11 16.60 -3.55
CA LYS A 214 23.58 16.54 -3.42
C LYS A 214 24.08 15.40 -2.52
N ASN A 215 23.40 15.15 -1.41
CA ASN A 215 23.81 14.20 -0.40
C ASN A 215 23.10 12.86 -0.48
N CYS A 216 22.25 12.66 -1.48
CA CYS A 216 21.58 11.41 -1.74
C CYS A 216 22.27 10.67 -2.89
N ARG A 217 22.80 9.47 -2.63
CA ARG A 217 23.61 8.74 -3.62
C ARG A 217 22.77 7.88 -4.54
N LYS A 218 21.87 7.06 -3.99
CA LYS A 218 20.97 6.19 -4.74
C LYS A 218 19.84 5.65 -3.86
N VAL A 219 18.78 5.21 -4.50
CA VAL A 219 17.83 4.25 -3.91
C VAL A 219 18.47 2.88 -4.00
N LEU A 220 18.38 2.06 -2.96
CA LEU A 220 18.78 0.66 -3.03
C LEU A 220 17.69 -0.12 -3.76
N ASP A 221 18.11 -1.13 -4.52
CA ASP A 221 17.19 -1.94 -5.31
C ASP A 221 16.29 -2.80 -4.38
N GLY A 222 15.03 -2.86 -4.71
CA GLY A 222 14.03 -3.65 -3.98
C GLY A 222 13.35 -2.91 -2.83
N GLU A 223 12.30 -3.52 -2.37
CA GLU A 223 11.52 -3.11 -1.21
C GLU A 223 12.15 -3.72 0.04
N SER A 224 12.08 -3.01 1.16
CA SER A 224 12.54 -3.53 2.44
C SER A 224 11.34 -3.89 3.30
N PRO A 225 11.20 -5.15 3.74
CA PRO A 225 10.16 -5.53 4.68
C PRO A 225 10.26 -4.70 5.96
N LEU A 226 9.13 -4.31 6.52
CA LEU A 226 9.09 -3.51 7.75
C LEU A 226 9.81 -4.22 8.90
N ARG A 227 9.70 -5.54 9.02
CA ARG A 227 10.39 -6.36 10.04
C ARG A 227 11.91 -6.16 10.02
N ASP A 228 12.51 -5.97 8.84
CA ASP A 228 13.96 -5.78 8.70
C ASP A 228 14.39 -4.39 9.17
N ILE A 229 13.44 -3.45 9.23
CA ILE A 229 13.66 -2.06 9.60
C ILE A 229 13.31 -1.81 11.07
N LEU A 230 12.34 -2.55 11.63
CA LEU A 230 11.90 -2.40 13.04
C LEU A 230 13.05 -2.30 14.05
N PRO A 231 14.11 -3.14 14.01
CA PRO A 231 15.23 -3.02 14.94
C PRO A 231 15.96 -1.67 14.88
N TYR A 232 15.78 -0.94 13.77
CA TYR A 232 16.35 0.40 13.57
C TYR A 232 15.38 1.53 13.93
N LEU A 233 14.13 1.21 14.25
CA LEU A 233 13.12 2.17 14.68
C LEU A 233 12.99 2.24 16.20
N GLU A 234 13.31 1.16 16.90
CA GLU A 234 13.24 1.12 18.34
C GLU A 234 14.35 1.98 18.96
N PRO A 235 14.01 2.88 19.90
CA PRO A 235 15.04 3.59 20.65
C PRO A 235 15.86 2.57 21.42
N LYS A 236 17.17 2.49 21.16
CA LYS A 236 18.06 1.69 22.01
C LYS A 236 17.91 2.21 23.44
N ALA A 237 17.45 1.36 24.34
CA ALA A 237 17.45 1.65 25.76
C ALA A 237 18.86 2.13 26.13
N ALA A 238 18.93 3.33 26.70
CA ALA A 238 20.22 3.82 27.22
C ALA A 238 20.74 2.78 28.22
N THR A 239 21.78 2.06 27.84
CA THR A 239 22.55 1.27 28.80
C THR A 239 23.08 2.27 29.77
N SER A 240 22.41 2.42 30.93
CA SER A 240 22.94 3.11 32.08
C SER A 240 24.18 2.33 32.50
N GLY A 241 25.34 2.77 32.02
CA GLY A 241 26.60 2.36 32.61
C GLY A 241 26.61 2.86 34.03
N ILE A 242 26.43 1.93 34.94
CA ILE A 242 26.81 2.12 36.34
C ILE A 242 28.26 1.62 36.41
N GLU A 243 29.18 2.55 36.43
CA GLU A 243 30.48 2.33 37.06
C GLU A 243 30.40 2.69 38.54
#